data_ae7b71b53ac0e3234c72e0ce0975ff5b
#
_entry.id   ae7b71b53ac0e3234c72e0ce0975ff5b
#
_cell.length_a   1.000
_cell.length_b   1.000
_cell.length_c   1.000
_cell.angle_alpha   90.00
_cell.angle_beta   90.00
_cell.angle_gamma   90.00
#
_symmetry.space_group_name_H-M   'P 1'
#
loop_
_entity.id
_entity.type
_entity.pdbx_description
1 polymer ?
#
loop_
_entity_poly.entity_id
_entity_poly.type
_entity_poly.pdbx_seq_one_letter_code
_entity_poly.pdbx_strand_id
1 'polypeptide(L)'
;MAPDIETGNASGLQDLVRSWKIFTQAFPDCHIQLQGLKQLTRGALVATTSTRVTLTHHTLQYLFRSLADDNKTLSKRRKEIVAKVVDQHIVMRGSVRFDWDETTKRVVGLHSHTDMLTPMLNLLGSLEDVSLVFSHAAITLDGTFIPIKPPSE
;
A
#
# COMPACT_ATOMS: atom_id res chain seq x y z
N MET A 1 -10.72 -17.87 -10.02
CA MET A 1 -9.25 -17.81 -9.85
C MET A 1 -8.73 -19.14 -9.31
N ALA A 2 -7.51 -19.48 -9.65
CA ALA A 2 -6.90 -20.70 -9.12
C ALA A 2 -6.57 -20.53 -7.64
N PRO A 3 -6.72 -21.57 -6.82
CA PRO A 3 -6.43 -21.45 -5.38
C PRO A 3 -4.95 -21.29 -5.06
N ASP A 4 -4.07 -21.57 -6.02
CA ASP A 4 -2.63 -21.46 -5.85
C ASP A 4 -2.04 -20.23 -6.53
N ILE A 5 -2.80 -19.16 -6.62
CA ILE A 5 -2.32 -17.91 -7.19
C ILE A 5 -1.15 -17.37 -6.38
N GLU A 6 -0.07 -17.06 -7.10
CA GLU A 6 1.06 -16.36 -6.51
C GLU A 6 0.81 -14.85 -6.50
N THR A 7 1.02 -14.24 -5.37
CA THR A 7 0.98 -12.79 -5.24
C THR A 7 2.36 -12.30 -4.87
N GLY A 8 2.88 -11.37 -5.65
CA GLY A 8 4.17 -10.71 -5.45
C GLY A 8 5.23 -11.39 -4.60
N ASN A 9 5.02 -11.43 -3.31
CA ASN A 9 6.01 -11.93 -2.36
C ASN A 9 5.49 -13.08 -1.50
N ALA A 10 4.31 -13.60 -1.80
CA ALA A 10 3.73 -14.68 -1.01
C ALA A 10 2.73 -15.43 -1.86
N SER A 11 2.54 -16.68 -1.53
CA SER A 11 1.64 -17.53 -2.27
C SER A 11 0.22 -17.38 -1.78
N GLY A 12 -0.69 -17.39 -2.72
CA GLY A 12 -2.04 -17.73 -2.46
C GLY A 12 -3.01 -16.59 -2.28
N LEU A 13 -4.24 -16.97 -2.44
CA LEU A 13 -5.38 -16.10 -2.30
C LEU A 13 -5.49 -15.54 -0.88
N GLN A 14 -5.04 -16.30 0.12
CA GLN A 14 -5.11 -15.88 1.51
C GLN A 14 -4.30 -14.61 1.78
N ASP A 15 -3.12 -14.51 1.18
CA ASP A 15 -2.28 -13.32 1.36
C ASP A 15 -2.87 -12.09 0.68
N LEU A 16 -3.50 -12.29 -0.48
CA LEU A 16 -4.21 -11.22 -1.15
C LEU A 16 -5.37 -10.70 -0.29
N VAL A 17 -6.15 -11.60 0.28
CA VAL A 17 -7.28 -11.25 1.15
C VAL A 17 -6.78 -10.54 2.40
N ARG A 18 -5.68 -11.03 2.97
CA ARG A 18 -5.07 -10.40 4.15
C ARG A 18 -4.62 -8.97 3.85
N SER A 19 -3.92 -8.78 2.73
CA SER A 19 -3.48 -7.45 2.32
C SER A 19 -4.65 -6.51 2.10
N TRP A 20 -5.71 -7.00 1.49
CA TRP A 20 -6.92 -6.22 1.26
C TRP A 20 -7.58 -5.82 2.58
N LYS A 21 -7.65 -6.74 3.54
CA LYS A 21 -8.20 -6.43 4.85
C LYS A 21 -7.39 -5.37 5.58
N ILE A 22 -6.06 -5.49 5.53
CA ILE A 22 -5.17 -4.49 6.15
C ILE A 22 -5.40 -3.13 5.49
N PHE A 23 -5.48 -3.11 4.17
CA PHE A 23 -5.67 -1.87 3.42
C PHE A 23 -7.00 -1.18 3.80
N THR A 24 -8.09 -1.94 3.85
CA THR A 24 -9.39 -1.36 4.17
C THR A 24 -9.52 -0.93 5.62
N GLN A 25 -8.79 -1.57 6.51
CA GLN A 25 -8.73 -1.15 7.91
C GLN A 25 -7.89 0.11 8.09
N ALA A 26 -6.79 0.20 7.38
CA ALA A 26 -5.91 1.37 7.45
C ALA A 26 -6.51 2.59 6.77
N PHE A 27 -7.26 2.37 5.69
CA PHE A 27 -7.89 3.43 4.91
C PHE A 27 -9.39 3.17 4.77
N PRO A 28 -10.18 3.48 5.81
CA PRO A 28 -11.61 3.15 5.79
C PRO A 28 -12.40 3.83 4.67
N ASP A 29 -11.92 4.97 4.19
CA ASP A 29 -12.57 5.73 3.13
C ASP A 29 -11.90 5.55 1.76
N CYS A 30 -11.16 4.47 1.56
CA CYS A 30 -10.46 4.27 0.29
C CYS A 30 -11.44 4.18 -0.88
N HIS A 31 -11.04 4.77 -1.99
CA HIS A 31 -11.81 4.75 -3.22
C HIS A 31 -10.89 4.36 -4.36
N ILE A 32 -11.13 3.20 -4.94
CA ILE A 32 -10.31 2.64 -6.00
C ILE A 32 -11.05 2.78 -7.32
N GLN A 33 -10.36 3.33 -8.31
CA GLN A 33 -10.91 3.52 -9.63
C GLN A 33 -10.02 2.87 -10.67
N LEU A 34 -10.62 2.06 -11.54
CA LEU A 34 -9.91 1.47 -12.67
C LEU A 34 -9.70 2.54 -13.74
N GLN A 35 -8.45 2.76 -14.12
CA GLN A 35 -8.10 3.76 -15.13
C GLN A 35 -7.91 3.15 -16.51
N GLY A 36 -7.45 1.92 -16.56
CA GLY A 36 -7.22 1.26 -17.84
C GLY A 36 -6.89 -0.20 -17.69
N LEU A 37 -7.00 -0.91 -18.81
CA LEU A 37 -6.70 -2.34 -18.86
C LEU A 37 -5.94 -2.58 -20.16
N LYS A 38 -4.76 -3.19 -20.06
CA LYS A 38 -3.90 -3.41 -21.22
C LYS A 38 -3.39 -4.83 -21.21
N GLN A 39 -3.46 -5.46 -22.38
CA GLN A 39 -2.83 -6.75 -22.59
C GLN A 39 -1.38 -6.53 -22.99
N LEU A 40 -0.43 -7.07 -22.22
CA LEU A 40 1.01 -6.92 -22.48
C LEU A 40 1.48 -7.96 -23.49
N THR A 41 1.14 -9.21 -23.22
CA THR A 41 1.53 -10.35 -24.03
C THR A 41 0.41 -11.37 -23.93
N ARG A 42 0.54 -12.46 -24.66
CA ARG A 42 -0.32 -13.61 -24.49
C ARG A 42 -0.22 -14.13 -23.06
N GLY A 43 -1.19 -13.98 -22.27
CA GLY A 43 -1.19 -14.49 -20.91
C GLY A 43 -0.83 -13.47 -19.86
N ALA A 44 -0.76 -12.19 -20.20
CA ALA A 44 -0.54 -11.15 -19.20
C ALA A 44 -1.42 -9.93 -19.44
N LEU A 45 -2.11 -9.50 -18.39
CA LEU A 45 -2.93 -8.29 -18.39
C LEU A 45 -2.46 -7.37 -17.29
N VAL A 46 -2.49 -6.07 -17.55
CA VAL A 46 -2.20 -5.05 -16.53
C VAL A 46 -3.39 -4.12 -16.41
N ALA A 47 -3.91 -4.02 -15.20
CA ALA A 47 -4.92 -3.02 -14.84
C ALA A 47 -4.21 -1.85 -14.16
N THR A 48 -4.46 -0.64 -14.63
CA THR A 48 -3.96 0.56 -13.96
C THR A 48 -5.07 1.15 -13.10
N THR A 49 -4.71 1.57 -11.90
CA THR A 49 -5.67 2.04 -10.92
C THR A 49 -5.26 3.38 -10.35
N SER A 50 -6.25 4.09 -9.84
CA SER A 50 -6.05 5.29 -9.05
C SER A 50 -6.82 5.09 -7.74
N THR A 51 -6.13 5.23 -6.62
CA THR A 51 -6.72 5.00 -5.32
C THR A 51 -6.62 6.27 -4.49
N ARG A 52 -7.77 6.77 -4.05
CA ARG A 52 -7.82 7.94 -3.16
C ARG A 52 -8.06 7.48 -1.74
N VAL A 53 -7.26 8.00 -0.83
CA VAL A 53 -7.38 7.71 0.59
C VAL A 53 -7.18 8.97 1.40
N THR A 54 -7.64 8.95 2.65
CA THR A 54 -7.39 10.01 3.61
C THR A 54 -6.43 9.49 4.67
N LEU A 55 -5.42 10.30 4.98
CA LEU A 55 -4.44 9.97 6.02
C LEU A 55 -5.00 10.42 7.37
N THR A 56 -5.87 9.60 7.96
CA THR A 56 -6.48 9.91 9.25
C THR A 56 -5.52 9.58 10.39
N HIS A 57 -5.85 10.02 11.60
CA HIS A 57 -5.11 9.59 12.79
C HIS A 57 -5.08 8.07 12.91
N HIS A 58 -6.19 7.42 12.60
CA HIS A 58 -6.26 5.98 12.58
C HIS A 58 -5.26 5.36 11.60
N THR A 59 -5.18 5.92 10.39
CA THR A 59 -4.22 5.47 9.38
C THR A 59 -2.79 5.60 9.90
N LEU A 60 -2.46 6.73 10.51
CA LEU A 60 -1.12 6.96 11.05
C LEU A 60 -0.79 5.97 12.15
N GLN A 61 -1.71 5.72 13.06
CA GLN A 61 -1.50 4.75 14.13
C GLN A 61 -1.34 3.33 13.61
N TYR A 62 -2.05 3.01 12.54
CA TYR A 62 -2.05 1.67 11.98
C TYR A 62 -0.80 1.39 11.14
N LEU A 63 -0.39 2.34 10.30
CA LEU A 63 0.66 2.14 9.32
C LEU A 63 1.97 2.87 9.63
N PHE A 64 1.87 4.06 10.20
CA PHE A 64 3.04 4.94 10.36
C PHE A 64 3.29 5.20 11.84
N ARG A 65 3.67 4.15 12.54
CA ARG A 65 3.81 4.19 13.99
C ARG A 65 4.83 5.20 14.50
N SER A 66 5.84 5.51 13.67
CA SER A 66 6.81 6.53 14.05
C SER A 66 6.21 7.91 14.20
N LEU A 67 5.06 8.15 13.57
CA LEU A 67 4.34 9.42 13.66
C LEU A 67 3.22 9.40 14.70
N ALA A 68 2.72 8.23 15.03
CA ALA A 68 1.52 8.07 15.84
C ALA A 68 1.81 7.68 17.28
N ASP A 69 3.07 7.66 17.63
CA ASP A 69 3.45 7.33 18.99
C ASP A 69 2.94 8.45 19.90
N ASP A 70 2.04 8.12 20.80
CA ASP A 70 1.55 9.03 21.83
C ASP A 70 2.64 9.46 22.79
N ASN A 71 3.80 8.99 22.53
CA ASN A 71 4.93 9.27 23.35
C ASN A 71 5.22 10.77 23.29
N LYS A 72 5.24 11.39 24.44
CA LYS A 72 5.60 12.78 24.60
C LYS A 72 6.98 13.11 24.02
N THR A 73 7.66 12.09 23.50
CA THR A 73 9.00 12.18 22.94
C THR A 73 9.02 12.35 21.42
N LEU A 74 7.87 12.55 20.77
CA LEU A 74 7.90 12.88 19.36
C LEU A 74 8.73 14.13 19.14
N SER A 75 9.73 14.04 18.25
CA SER A 75 10.56 15.18 17.91
C SER A 75 9.71 16.29 17.29
N LYS A 76 10.22 17.50 17.38
CA LYS A 76 9.56 18.65 16.75
C LYS A 76 9.32 18.41 15.27
N ARG A 77 10.32 17.80 14.59
CA ARG A 77 10.21 17.50 13.17
C ARG A 77 9.07 16.52 12.86
N ARG A 78 8.93 15.47 13.69
CA ARG A 78 7.84 14.52 13.51
C ARG A 78 6.47 15.15 13.76
N LYS A 79 6.37 16.02 14.73
CA LYS A 79 5.12 16.77 14.97
C LYS A 79 4.77 17.65 13.77
N GLU A 80 5.74 18.28 13.17
CA GLU A 80 5.53 19.08 11.96
C GLU A 80 5.07 18.22 10.79
N ILE A 81 5.65 17.03 10.65
CA ILE A 81 5.24 16.08 9.61
C ILE A 81 3.80 15.63 9.83
N VAL A 82 3.43 15.28 11.05
CA VAL A 82 2.05 14.89 11.36
C VAL A 82 1.09 16.00 10.98
N ALA A 83 1.43 17.25 11.31
CA ALA A 83 0.59 18.39 10.96
C ALA A 83 0.39 18.55 9.45
N LYS A 84 1.39 18.14 8.66
CA LYS A 84 1.29 18.20 7.20
C LYS A 84 0.47 17.07 6.60
N VAL A 85 0.44 15.91 7.23
CA VAL A 85 -0.16 14.72 6.61
C VAL A 85 -1.53 14.36 7.18
N VAL A 86 -1.80 14.71 8.43
CA VAL A 86 -3.06 14.29 9.06
C VAL A 86 -4.26 14.89 8.32
N ASP A 87 -5.25 14.05 8.08
CA ASP A 87 -6.50 14.40 7.40
C ASP A 87 -6.31 14.88 5.96
N GLN A 88 -5.15 14.63 5.37
CA GLN A 88 -4.90 14.95 3.98
C GLN A 88 -5.36 13.82 3.08
N HIS A 89 -5.88 14.20 1.92
CA HIS A 89 -6.24 13.24 0.88
C HIS A 89 -5.05 13.05 -0.05
N ILE A 90 -4.75 11.80 -0.37
CA ILE A 90 -3.75 11.50 -1.37
C ILE A 90 -4.34 10.59 -2.44
N VAL A 91 -3.80 10.69 -3.65
CA VAL A 91 -4.15 9.83 -4.77
C VAL A 91 -2.93 9.03 -5.14
N MET A 92 -3.07 7.72 -5.09
CA MET A 92 -1.98 6.79 -5.40
C MET A 92 -2.29 6.10 -6.72
N ARG A 93 -1.34 6.13 -7.63
CA ARG A 93 -1.45 5.37 -8.88
C ARG A 93 -0.90 3.98 -8.66
N GLY A 94 -1.58 3.00 -9.20
CA GLY A 94 -1.17 1.63 -9.03
C GLY A 94 -1.38 0.81 -10.28
N SER A 95 -0.88 -0.42 -10.21
CA SER A 95 -1.07 -1.39 -11.27
C SER A 95 -1.25 -2.76 -10.66
N VAL A 96 -2.07 -3.58 -11.32
CA VAL A 96 -2.23 -4.98 -10.97
C VAL A 96 -1.96 -5.78 -12.22
N ARG A 97 -0.99 -6.68 -12.16
CA ARG A 97 -0.66 -7.57 -13.26
C ARG A 97 -1.27 -8.94 -13.00
N PHE A 98 -2.01 -9.43 -13.96
CA PHE A 98 -2.60 -10.76 -13.94
C PHE A 98 -1.86 -11.63 -14.94
N ASP A 99 -1.28 -12.72 -14.46
CA ASP A 99 -0.66 -13.73 -15.32
C ASP A 99 -1.67 -14.85 -15.55
N TRP A 100 -1.87 -15.17 -16.81
CA TRP A 100 -2.92 -16.09 -17.26
C TRP A 100 -2.29 -17.33 -17.89
N ASP A 101 -2.73 -18.51 -17.48
CA ASP A 101 -2.32 -19.75 -18.11
C ASP A 101 -3.37 -20.14 -19.15
N GLU A 102 -2.97 -20.11 -20.43
CA GLU A 102 -3.88 -20.42 -21.51
C GLU A 102 -4.30 -21.88 -21.55
N THR A 103 -3.45 -22.77 -21.07
CA THR A 103 -3.74 -24.20 -21.03
C THR A 103 -4.88 -24.51 -20.07
N THR A 104 -4.81 -23.99 -18.87
CA THR A 104 -5.81 -24.23 -17.84
C THR A 104 -6.92 -23.20 -17.80
N LYS A 105 -6.77 -22.10 -18.55
CA LYS A 105 -7.73 -20.99 -18.56
C LYS A 105 -7.91 -20.38 -17.17
N ARG A 106 -6.82 -20.24 -16.43
CA ARG A 106 -6.82 -19.72 -15.06
C ARG A 106 -5.80 -18.62 -14.86
N VAL A 107 -6.12 -17.71 -13.95
CA VAL A 107 -5.14 -16.74 -13.46
C VAL A 107 -4.18 -17.48 -12.53
N VAL A 108 -2.90 -17.46 -12.85
CA VAL A 108 -1.87 -18.18 -12.09
C VAL A 108 -0.93 -17.26 -11.34
N GLY A 109 -0.99 -15.96 -11.61
CA GLY A 109 -0.17 -14.99 -10.90
C GLY A 109 -0.91 -13.67 -10.78
N LEU A 110 -0.64 -12.96 -9.68
CA LEU A 110 -1.21 -11.65 -9.44
C LEU A 110 -0.17 -10.80 -8.72
N HIS A 111 0.21 -9.68 -9.33
CA HIS A 111 1.20 -8.78 -8.77
C HIS A 111 0.62 -7.37 -8.72
N SER A 112 0.62 -6.76 -7.54
CA SER A 112 0.13 -5.41 -7.39
C SER A 112 1.25 -4.47 -6.95
N HIS A 113 1.16 -3.24 -7.40
CA HIS A 113 2.10 -2.19 -7.05
C HIS A 113 1.33 -0.89 -6.91
N THR A 114 1.59 -0.15 -5.85
CA THR A 114 0.94 1.13 -5.60
C THR A 114 2.00 2.16 -5.25
N ASP A 115 2.04 3.24 -6.01
CA ASP A 115 3.02 4.30 -5.79
C ASP A 115 2.56 5.20 -4.63
N MET A 116 3.21 5.05 -3.51
CA MET A 116 3.02 5.94 -2.36
C MET A 116 4.07 7.03 -2.29
N LEU A 117 5.19 6.86 -2.96
CA LEU A 117 6.28 7.83 -2.90
C LEU A 117 5.86 9.19 -3.47
N THR A 118 5.28 9.18 -4.67
CA THR A 118 4.94 10.44 -5.35
C THR A 118 3.98 11.31 -4.55
N PRO A 119 2.82 10.79 -4.08
CA PRO A 119 1.92 11.64 -3.31
C PRO A 119 2.50 12.07 -1.97
N MET A 120 3.26 11.19 -1.31
CA MET A 120 3.87 11.56 -0.04
C MET A 120 4.99 12.59 -0.22
N LEU A 121 5.77 12.48 -1.28
CA LEU A 121 6.81 13.47 -1.58
C LEU A 121 6.20 14.84 -1.90
N ASN A 122 5.11 14.87 -2.66
CA ASN A 122 4.40 16.11 -2.95
C ASN A 122 3.84 16.75 -1.68
N LEU A 123 3.36 15.94 -0.76
CA LEU A 123 2.76 16.41 0.48
C LEU A 123 3.82 16.93 1.46
N LEU A 124 4.95 16.24 1.56
CA LEU A 124 5.99 16.56 2.54
C LEU A 124 7.07 17.50 2.01
N GLY A 125 7.35 17.44 0.71
CA GLY A 125 8.29 18.33 0.08
C GLY A 125 9.76 17.90 0.12
N SER A 126 10.10 16.81 0.82
CA SER A 126 11.46 16.31 0.85
C SER A 126 11.52 14.80 1.01
N LEU A 127 12.53 14.19 0.41
CA LEU A 127 12.78 12.76 0.55
C LEU A 127 13.17 12.39 1.97
N GLU A 128 13.82 13.28 2.69
CA GLU A 128 14.19 13.04 4.08
C GLU A 128 12.96 12.85 4.95
N ASP A 129 11.96 13.68 4.77
CA ASP A 129 10.71 13.56 5.52
C ASP A 129 9.94 12.31 5.13
N VAL A 130 9.93 11.96 3.84
CA VAL A 130 9.32 10.71 3.38
C VAL A 130 10.02 9.51 4.04
N SER A 131 11.33 9.51 4.06
CA SER A 131 12.09 8.45 4.70
C SER A 131 11.76 8.33 6.18
N LEU A 132 11.58 9.45 6.86
CA LEU A 132 11.22 9.46 8.27
C LEU A 132 9.84 8.87 8.50
N VAL A 133 8.87 9.20 7.65
CA VAL A 133 7.51 8.67 7.74
C VAL A 133 7.51 7.14 7.58
N PHE A 134 8.29 6.63 6.63
CA PHE A 134 8.32 5.19 6.37
C PHE A 134 9.29 4.42 7.26
N SER A 135 10.01 5.11 8.13
CA SER A 135 10.82 4.46 9.15
C SER A 135 9.91 3.67 10.10
N HIS A 136 10.14 2.37 10.19
CA HIS A 136 9.32 1.44 11.00
C HIS A 136 7.84 1.41 10.60
N ALA A 137 7.53 1.80 9.38
CA ALA A 137 6.15 1.72 8.89
C ALA A 137 5.76 0.28 8.57
N ALA A 138 4.47 0.00 8.63
CA ALA A 138 3.93 -1.31 8.28
C ALA A 138 3.63 -1.44 6.77
N ILE A 139 4.04 -0.46 5.99
CA ILE A 139 3.84 -0.44 4.54
C ILE A 139 5.09 0.16 3.89
N THR A 140 5.42 -0.31 2.70
CA THR A 140 6.55 0.21 1.93
C THR A 140 6.10 1.28 0.94
N LEU A 141 7.07 1.95 0.31
CA LEU A 141 6.78 3.00 -0.69
C LEU A 141 6.07 2.47 -1.93
N ASP A 142 6.17 1.17 -2.20
CA ASP A 142 5.47 0.54 -3.32
C ASP A 142 4.13 -0.08 -2.92
N GLY A 143 3.66 0.20 -1.70
CA GLY A 143 2.36 -0.24 -1.24
C GLY A 143 2.31 -1.66 -0.69
N THR A 144 3.44 -2.28 -0.43
CA THR A 144 3.49 -3.63 0.12
C THR A 144 3.40 -3.57 1.64
N PHE A 145 2.46 -4.30 2.20
CA PHE A 145 2.33 -4.38 3.66
C PHE A 145 3.38 -5.31 4.23
N ILE A 146 4.02 -4.83 5.29
CA ILE A 146 5.06 -5.60 5.98
C ILE A 146 4.38 -6.37 7.12
N PRO A 147 4.53 -7.71 7.14
CA PRO A 147 3.94 -8.49 8.25
C PRO A 147 4.53 -8.04 9.58
N ILE A 148 3.65 -7.83 10.55
CA ILE A 148 4.08 -7.55 11.91
C ILE A 148 4.49 -8.87 12.53
N LYS A 149 5.77 -9.03 12.79
CA LYS A 149 6.22 -10.21 13.51
C LYS A 149 5.78 -10.08 14.97
N PRO A 150 5.24 -11.15 15.54
CA PRO A 150 4.98 -11.12 16.97
C PRO A 150 6.28 -10.85 17.71
N PRO A 151 6.21 -10.26 18.92
CA PRO A 151 7.42 -10.05 19.71
C PRO A 151 8.17 -11.36 19.80
N SER A 152 9.44 -11.27 19.54
CA SER A 152 10.23 -12.48 19.46
C SER A 152 10.18 -13.24 20.75
N GLU A 153 9.87 -14.41 20.56
CA GLU A 153 10.03 -15.34 21.63
C GLU A 153 11.51 -15.49 21.99
#